data_6cf494f4746010a78774259e338f4dc0
#
_entry.id   6cf494f4746010a78774259e338f4dc0
#
_cell.length_a   1.000
_cell.length_b   1.000
_cell.length_c   1.000
_cell.angle_alpha   90.00
_cell.angle_beta   90.00
_cell.angle_gamma   90.00
#
_symmetry.space_group_name_H-M   'P 1'
#
loop_
_entity.id
_entity.type
_entity.pdbx_description
1 polymer ?
#
loop_
_entity_poly.entity_id
_entity_poly.type
_entity_poly.pdbx_seq_one_letter_code
_entity_poly.pdbx_strand_id
1 'polypeptide(L)'
;MDDATAPPVRAPRPAVSRRSALLGLAAVGAIAAADVGGFLCAAGTLDADALTPARLTDRFEEVAGHHDGFRRNHAKGVSATGYFTATGAGSAVSTASVFRIGRIPVTGRFSLSGGNPSTPDADATVRGLGLAFDLPDGEQWRTAMINTPVFPDRTLDGFYERLLASKADPATGKPDPDRMAAFLSRRPETAAAMNLIRQHPPTSGFDNSTYYGLNAFLCTNDTGVTVPVRWTLVPEEPARSPGLPGRDYLFDTLTATVSRRPLRWRMLLTIGQPGDRTDDATRPWPPTRQVLDVGTVIIDAVRTEAPHNARDLNFDPLILPTGIAPSDDPLLSARSAVYTESFTRRSGEPKTPALVDVDGVRDDR
;
A
#
# COMPACT_ATOMS: atom_id res chain seq x y z
N MET A 1 35.49 67.31 22.44
CA MET A 1 35.32 66.38 23.54
C MET A 1 34.45 65.27 23.01
N ASP A 2 35.09 64.35 22.29
CA ASP A 2 34.43 63.18 21.69
C ASP A 2 34.66 61.98 22.58
N ASP A 3 33.59 61.48 23.14
CA ASP A 3 33.58 60.23 23.90
C ASP A 3 33.21 59.07 22.99
N ALA A 4 34.24 58.37 22.51
CA ALA A 4 34.10 57.22 21.66
C ALA A 4 33.93 55.98 22.53
N THR A 5 32.69 55.56 22.77
CA THR A 5 32.37 54.25 23.42
C THR A 5 32.72 53.08 22.48
N ALA A 6 33.71 52.27 22.95
CA ALA A 6 34.11 51.03 22.29
C ALA A 6 32.97 49.97 22.29
N PRO A 7 32.85 49.13 21.26
CA PRO A 7 31.81 48.08 21.19
C PRO A 7 32.15 46.93 22.18
N PRO A 8 31.14 46.22 22.71
CA PRO A 8 31.34 45.14 23.69
C PRO A 8 32.06 43.94 23.05
N VAL A 9 33.10 43.50 23.73
CA VAL A 9 33.87 42.28 23.41
C VAL A 9 32.97 41.06 23.55
N ARG A 10 32.74 40.35 22.47
CA ARG A 10 31.98 39.12 22.42
C ARG A 10 32.81 38.01 23.09
N ALA A 11 32.33 37.40 24.20
CA ALA A 11 32.94 36.28 24.86
C ALA A 11 33.11 35.08 23.89
N PRO A 12 34.25 34.38 23.92
CA PRO A 12 34.46 33.21 23.05
C PRO A 12 33.49 32.09 23.43
N ARG A 13 32.81 31.52 22.41
CA ARG A 13 32.00 30.30 22.59
C ARG A 13 32.91 29.16 23.02
N PRO A 14 32.50 28.32 23.99
CA PRO A 14 33.30 27.17 24.38
C PRO A 14 33.42 26.21 23.19
N ALA A 15 34.64 25.86 22.83
CA ALA A 15 34.93 24.89 21.80
C ALA A 15 34.52 23.50 22.33
N VAL A 16 33.55 22.88 21.66
CA VAL A 16 33.14 21.50 21.95
C VAL A 16 34.31 20.57 21.63
N SER A 17 34.83 19.87 22.63
CA SER A 17 35.99 19.00 22.45
C SER A 17 35.57 17.81 21.54
N ARG A 18 36.54 17.31 20.74
CA ARG A 18 36.31 16.10 19.90
C ARG A 18 35.82 14.91 20.74
N ARG A 19 36.25 14.80 22.01
CA ARG A 19 35.77 13.78 22.95
C ARG A 19 34.28 13.97 23.29
N SER A 20 33.83 15.20 23.52
CA SER A 20 32.41 15.48 23.82
C SER A 20 31.51 15.24 22.59
N ALA A 21 32.01 15.52 21.39
CA ALA A 21 31.29 15.23 20.15
C ALA A 21 31.19 13.71 19.90
N LEU A 22 32.25 12.95 20.15
CA LEU A 22 32.25 11.48 20.01
C LEU A 22 31.36 10.80 21.07
N LEU A 23 31.35 11.31 22.31
CA LEU A 23 30.45 10.81 23.36
C LEU A 23 28.99 11.15 23.07
N GLY A 24 28.70 12.32 22.47
CA GLY A 24 27.37 12.69 22.02
C GLY A 24 26.87 11.78 20.87
N LEU A 25 27.73 11.48 19.89
CA LEU A 25 27.41 10.54 18.79
C LEU A 25 27.21 9.11 19.30
N ALA A 26 28.03 8.65 20.28
CA ALA A 26 27.86 7.34 20.90
C ALA A 26 26.56 7.25 21.72
N ALA A 27 26.15 8.31 22.40
CA ALA A 27 24.90 8.39 23.15
C ALA A 27 23.67 8.38 22.21
N VAL A 28 23.72 9.14 21.12
CA VAL A 28 22.65 9.14 20.09
C VAL A 28 22.57 7.78 19.42
N GLY A 29 23.71 7.15 19.11
CA GLY A 29 23.75 5.79 18.57
C GLY A 29 23.19 4.74 19.54
N ALA A 30 23.46 4.87 20.84
CA ALA A 30 22.96 3.97 21.88
C ALA A 30 21.43 4.15 22.12
N ILE A 31 20.91 5.39 22.05
CA ILE A 31 19.49 5.68 22.17
C ILE A 31 18.77 5.13 20.93
N ALA A 32 19.28 5.39 19.72
CA ALA A 32 18.69 4.83 18.50
C ALA A 32 18.72 3.29 18.47
N ALA A 33 19.80 2.66 18.98
CA ALA A 33 19.89 1.22 19.12
C ALA A 33 18.95 0.67 20.20
N ALA A 34 18.72 1.41 21.30
CA ALA A 34 17.76 1.04 22.34
C ALA A 34 16.31 1.19 21.87
N ASP A 35 16.00 2.24 21.09
CA ASP A 35 14.67 2.45 20.49
C ASP A 35 14.38 1.40 19.40
N VAL A 36 15.36 1.10 18.55
CA VAL A 36 15.25 0.02 17.55
C VAL A 36 15.19 -1.34 18.25
N GLY A 37 16.03 -1.58 19.26
CA GLY A 37 16.00 -2.81 20.05
C GLY A 37 14.71 -2.99 20.85
N GLY A 38 14.18 -1.91 21.46
CA GLY A 38 12.90 -1.89 22.13
C GLY A 38 11.73 -2.12 21.19
N PHE A 39 11.77 -1.50 20.01
CA PHE A 39 10.78 -1.72 18.94
C PHE A 39 10.84 -3.17 18.41
N LEU A 40 12.03 -3.71 18.19
CA LEU A 40 12.23 -5.10 17.76
C LEU A 40 11.77 -6.11 18.83
N CYS A 41 12.01 -5.83 20.14
CA CYS A 41 11.47 -6.64 21.24
C CYS A 41 9.94 -6.55 21.31
N ALA A 42 9.38 -5.35 21.22
CA ALA A 42 7.93 -5.14 21.24
C ALA A 42 7.24 -5.72 19.99
N ALA A 43 7.94 -5.78 18.86
CA ALA A 43 7.49 -6.42 17.62
C ALA A 43 7.73 -7.95 17.61
N GLY A 44 8.25 -8.57 18.70
CA GLY A 44 8.51 -10.00 18.78
C GLY A 44 9.68 -10.49 17.89
N THR A 45 10.49 -9.58 17.34
CA THR A 45 11.54 -9.93 16.36
C THR A 45 12.81 -10.53 16.99
N LEU A 46 12.90 -10.57 18.32
CA LEU A 46 13.97 -11.23 19.05
C LEU A 46 13.62 -12.67 19.45
N ASP A 47 12.40 -13.12 19.18
CA ASP A 47 12.03 -14.52 19.30
C ASP A 47 12.47 -15.25 18.01
N ALA A 48 13.19 -16.35 18.14
CA ALA A 48 13.67 -17.16 17.02
C ALA A 48 12.51 -17.67 16.14
N ASP A 49 11.30 -17.78 16.71
CA ASP A 49 10.08 -18.19 16.01
C ASP A 49 9.24 -17.01 15.50
N ALA A 50 9.60 -15.77 15.80
CA ALA A 50 8.87 -14.59 15.36
C ALA A 50 8.88 -14.45 13.82
N LEU A 51 7.73 -14.08 13.27
CA LEU A 51 7.59 -13.77 11.84
C LEU A 51 8.20 -12.42 11.53
N THR A 52 9.46 -12.43 11.08
CA THR A 52 10.14 -11.23 10.60
C THR A 52 9.69 -10.85 9.19
N PRO A 53 9.83 -9.57 8.76
CA PRO A 53 9.58 -9.17 7.37
C PRO A 53 10.39 -9.98 6.36
N ALA A 54 11.66 -10.31 6.70
CA ALA A 54 12.52 -11.15 5.86
C ALA A 54 11.94 -12.56 5.70
N ARG A 55 11.54 -13.23 6.79
CA ARG A 55 10.91 -14.58 6.72
C ARG A 55 9.63 -14.59 5.92
N LEU A 56 8.82 -13.53 6.01
CA LEU A 56 7.60 -13.45 5.19
C LEU A 56 7.94 -13.22 3.71
N THR A 57 8.94 -12.41 3.44
CA THR A 57 9.43 -12.17 2.07
C THR A 57 10.03 -13.45 1.46
N ASP A 58 10.81 -14.22 2.24
CA ASP A 58 11.30 -15.54 1.85
C ASP A 58 10.15 -16.51 1.52
N ARG A 59 9.05 -16.40 2.28
CA ARG A 59 7.86 -17.22 2.04
C ARG A 59 7.17 -16.86 0.72
N PHE A 60 7.11 -15.59 0.36
CA PHE A 60 6.61 -15.21 -0.97
C PHE A 60 7.46 -15.82 -2.08
N GLU A 61 8.79 -15.79 -1.94
CA GLU A 61 9.70 -16.39 -2.91
C GLU A 61 9.57 -17.93 -2.95
N GLU A 62 9.37 -18.57 -1.81
CA GLU A 62 9.15 -20.02 -1.77
C GLU A 62 7.86 -20.45 -2.49
N VAL A 63 6.80 -19.64 -2.40
CA VAL A 63 5.51 -19.96 -3.01
C VAL A 63 5.47 -19.63 -4.49
N ALA A 64 6.08 -18.51 -4.90
CA ALA A 64 5.94 -17.95 -6.25
C ALA A 64 7.20 -18.04 -7.12
N GLY A 65 8.34 -18.46 -6.54
CA GLY A 65 9.65 -18.38 -7.15
C GLY A 65 10.34 -17.03 -6.92
N HIS A 66 11.65 -17.01 -7.07
CA HIS A 66 12.47 -15.79 -7.03
C HIS A 66 12.53 -15.19 -8.43
N HIS A 67 12.22 -13.88 -8.51
CA HIS A 67 12.22 -13.12 -9.77
C HIS A 67 12.97 -11.80 -9.56
N ASP A 68 14.17 -11.70 -10.10
CA ASP A 68 15.08 -10.55 -9.95
C ASP A 68 14.42 -9.24 -10.38
N GLY A 69 14.48 -8.24 -9.51
CA GLY A 69 13.98 -6.89 -9.77
C GLY A 69 12.46 -6.73 -9.68
N PHE A 70 11.72 -7.82 -9.45
CA PHE A 70 10.26 -7.78 -9.27
C PHE A 70 9.85 -7.70 -7.78
N ARG A 71 8.64 -7.21 -7.52
CA ARG A 71 8.01 -7.27 -6.20
C ARG A 71 7.75 -8.72 -5.79
N ARG A 72 7.94 -9.04 -4.50
CA ARG A 72 7.70 -10.39 -3.96
C ARG A 72 6.21 -10.76 -3.89
N ASN A 73 5.35 -9.75 -3.91
CA ASN A 73 3.91 -9.89 -4.15
C ASN A 73 3.47 -8.75 -5.06
N HIS A 74 2.41 -8.96 -5.84
CA HIS A 74 2.02 -8.03 -6.90
C HIS A 74 3.13 -7.82 -7.96
N ALA A 75 3.82 -8.90 -8.35
CA ALA A 75 4.95 -8.84 -9.28
C ALA A 75 4.56 -8.31 -10.67
N LYS A 76 3.44 -8.80 -11.22
CA LYS A 76 2.92 -8.38 -12.52
C LYS A 76 2.15 -7.06 -12.39
N GLY A 77 2.51 -6.05 -13.19
CA GLY A 77 1.83 -4.76 -13.15
C GLY A 77 2.36 -3.76 -14.15
N VAL A 78 1.68 -2.60 -14.19
CA VAL A 78 2.01 -1.47 -15.06
C VAL A 78 1.98 -0.16 -14.26
N SER A 79 2.82 0.79 -14.65
CA SER A 79 2.83 2.15 -14.13
C SER A 79 1.63 2.94 -14.65
N ALA A 80 1.13 3.87 -13.84
CA ALA A 80 0.07 4.79 -14.22
C ALA A 80 0.39 6.20 -13.73
N THR A 81 -0.11 7.20 -14.43
CA THR A 81 -0.06 8.60 -14.00
C THR A 81 -1.42 9.24 -14.13
N GLY A 82 -1.61 10.31 -13.38
CA GLY A 82 -2.85 11.06 -13.37
C GLY A 82 -2.89 12.09 -12.27
N TYR A 83 -4.05 12.32 -11.72
CA TYR A 83 -4.24 13.31 -10.66
C TYR A 83 -5.49 13.01 -9.82
N PHE A 84 -5.50 13.59 -8.63
CA PHE A 84 -6.67 13.62 -7.76
C PHE A 84 -7.25 15.02 -7.74
N THR A 85 -8.56 15.14 -7.93
CA THR A 85 -9.29 16.40 -7.77
C THR A 85 -10.10 16.33 -6.49
N ALA A 86 -9.66 17.07 -5.47
CA ALA A 86 -10.32 17.10 -4.19
C ALA A 86 -11.54 18.02 -4.18
N THR A 87 -12.62 17.62 -3.52
CA THR A 87 -13.85 18.42 -3.33
C THR A 87 -13.73 19.42 -2.18
N GLY A 88 -12.78 19.23 -1.27
CA GLY A 88 -12.70 19.96 0.00
C GLY A 88 -13.47 19.30 1.15
N ALA A 89 -14.37 18.35 0.87
CA ALA A 89 -15.20 17.73 1.91
C ALA A 89 -14.38 16.97 2.98
N GLY A 90 -13.24 16.40 2.60
CA GLY A 90 -12.38 15.67 3.54
C GLY A 90 -11.73 16.54 4.61
N SER A 91 -11.66 17.87 4.42
CA SER A 91 -11.17 18.80 5.44
C SER A 91 -12.04 18.81 6.71
N ALA A 92 -13.27 18.33 6.64
CA ALA A 92 -14.11 18.16 7.81
C ALA A 92 -13.57 17.11 8.81
N VAL A 93 -12.77 16.16 8.34
CA VAL A 93 -12.24 15.06 9.16
C VAL A 93 -10.72 15.02 9.24
N SER A 94 -9.99 15.73 8.37
CA SER A 94 -8.52 15.72 8.35
C SER A 94 -7.93 17.06 7.93
N THR A 95 -6.82 17.44 8.57
CA THR A 95 -6.00 18.60 8.16
C THR A 95 -5.13 18.31 6.95
N ALA A 96 -5.06 17.05 6.50
CA ALA A 96 -4.20 16.65 5.40
C ALA A 96 -4.48 17.47 4.12
N SER A 97 -3.42 18.01 3.51
CA SER A 97 -3.52 18.90 2.36
C SER A 97 -4.13 18.22 1.12
N VAL A 98 -4.08 16.88 1.05
CA VAL A 98 -4.75 16.09 0.02
C VAL A 98 -6.25 16.33 -0.07
N PHE A 99 -6.89 16.74 1.02
CA PHE A 99 -8.34 16.99 1.06
C PHE A 99 -8.72 18.45 0.84
N ARG A 100 -7.75 19.36 0.65
CA ARG A 100 -8.03 20.74 0.28
C ARG A 100 -8.45 20.81 -1.19
N ILE A 101 -9.36 21.73 -1.53
CA ILE A 101 -9.78 21.93 -2.92
C ILE A 101 -8.54 22.15 -3.81
N GLY A 102 -8.41 21.34 -4.85
CA GLY A 102 -7.29 21.43 -5.76
C GLY A 102 -7.09 20.18 -6.60
N ARG A 103 -6.05 20.24 -7.43
CA ARG A 103 -5.59 19.13 -8.26
C ARG A 103 -4.20 18.69 -7.79
N ILE A 104 -4.04 17.42 -7.49
CA ILE A 104 -2.85 16.83 -6.90
C ILE A 104 -2.31 15.77 -7.86
N PRO A 105 -1.04 15.83 -8.29
CA PRO A 105 -0.43 14.79 -9.11
C PRO A 105 -0.44 13.44 -8.43
N VAL A 106 -0.67 12.39 -9.21
CA VAL A 106 -0.69 11.00 -8.73
C VAL A 106 0.16 10.12 -9.62
N THR A 107 1.06 9.37 -8.99
CA THR A 107 1.71 8.21 -9.61
C THR A 107 1.03 6.95 -9.09
N GLY A 108 0.57 6.10 -10.00
CA GLY A 108 -0.17 4.88 -9.67
C GLY A 108 0.48 3.63 -10.22
N ARG A 109 0.00 2.48 -9.75
CA ARG A 109 0.37 1.16 -10.25
C ARG A 109 -0.81 0.21 -10.22
N PHE A 110 -1.21 -0.31 -11.37
CA PHE A 110 -2.12 -1.45 -11.45
C PHE A 110 -1.32 -2.76 -11.40
N SER A 111 -1.84 -3.76 -10.70
CA SER A 111 -1.13 -5.02 -10.51
C SER A 111 -2.06 -6.18 -10.22
N LEU A 112 -1.56 -7.39 -10.39
CA LEU A 112 -2.19 -8.62 -9.96
C LEU A 112 -1.48 -9.18 -8.73
N SER A 113 -2.22 -9.81 -7.80
CA SER A 113 -1.63 -10.49 -6.66
C SER A 113 -0.77 -11.67 -7.10
N GLY A 114 0.23 -12.00 -6.27
CA GLY A 114 1.19 -13.06 -6.51
C GLY A 114 2.58 -12.55 -6.86
N GLY A 115 3.58 -13.39 -6.58
CA GLY A 115 5.01 -13.07 -6.78
C GLY A 115 5.54 -13.48 -8.17
N ASN A 116 4.76 -14.19 -8.98
CA ASN A 116 5.17 -14.60 -10.32
C ASN A 116 4.72 -13.56 -11.36
N PRO A 117 5.67 -12.83 -12.00
CA PRO A 117 5.33 -11.80 -13.00
C PRO A 117 4.77 -12.38 -14.31
N SER A 118 4.88 -13.70 -14.51
CA SER A 118 4.38 -14.38 -15.71
C SER A 118 2.96 -14.94 -15.55
N THR A 119 2.30 -14.75 -14.41
CA THR A 119 0.95 -15.30 -14.17
C THR A 119 -0.04 -14.80 -15.23
N PRO A 120 -0.82 -15.68 -15.90
CA PRO A 120 -1.92 -15.27 -16.75
C PRO A 120 -2.96 -14.46 -15.95
N ASP A 121 -3.56 -13.45 -16.57
CA ASP A 121 -4.52 -12.58 -15.89
C ASP A 121 -5.76 -13.33 -15.37
N ALA A 122 -6.17 -14.39 -16.06
CA ALA A 122 -7.31 -15.22 -15.68
C ALA A 122 -7.09 -15.98 -14.35
N ASP A 123 -5.82 -16.24 -13.97
CA ASP A 123 -5.49 -16.98 -12.75
C ASP A 123 -5.44 -16.09 -11.51
N ALA A 124 -5.46 -14.75 -11.69
CA ALA A 124 -5.37 -13.77 -10.61
C ALA A 124 -6.69 -13.05 -10.39
N THR A 125 -7.38 -13.36 -9.29
CA THR A 125 -8.65 -12.73 -8.93
C THR A 125 -8.48 -11.44 -8.12
N VAL A 126 -7.36 -11.27 -7.44
CA VAL A 126 -7.06 -10.08 -6.64
C VAL A 126 -6.26 -9.09 -7.48
N ARG A 127 -6.84 -7.91 -7.67
CA ARG A 127 -6.26 -6.78 -8.40
C ARG A 127 -5.86 -5.69 -7.43
N GLY A 128 -4.67 -5.14 -7.62
CA GLY A 128 -4.14 -4.07 -6.78
C GLY A 128 -4.09 -2.74 -7.52
N LEU A 129 -4.33 -1.66 -6.78
CA LEU A 129 -4.05 -0.29 -7.18
C LEU A 129 -3.26 0.40 -6.06
N GLY A 130 -1.99 0.68 -6.32
CA GLY A 130 -1.17 1.54 -5.48
C GLY A 130 -1.21 2.97 -6.02
N LEU A 131 -1.30 3.96 -5.13
CA LEU A 131 -1.26 5.38 -5.47
C LEU A 131 -0.27 6.11 -4.56
N ALA A 132 0.48 7.02 -5.13
CA ALA A 132 1.29 8.03 -4.45
C ALA A 132 0.82 9.41 -4.88
N PHE A 133 0.41 10.22 -3.91
CA PHE A 133 -0.05 11.60 -4.09
C PHE A 133 1.10 12.53 -3.72
N ASP A 134 1.50 13.41 -4.63
CA ASP A 134 2.52 14.43 -4.39
C ASP A 134 1.85 15.72 -3.94
N LEU A 135 1.93 16.02 -2.64
CA LEU A 135 1.14 17.07 -2.01
C LEU A 135 1.78 18.45 -2.18
N PRO A 136 0.98 19.53 -2.21
CA PRO A 136 1.49 20.89 -2.42
C PRO A 136 2.46 21.40 -1.35
N ASP A 137 2.38 20.85 -0.13
CA ASP A 137 3.24 21.18 1.00
C ASP A 137 4.57 20.37 1.03
N GLY A 138 4.80 19.54 0.00
CA GLY A 138 5.98 18.69 -0.12
C GLY A 138 5.86 17.34 0.61
N GLU A 139 4.77 17.11 1.33
CA GLU A 139 4.47 15.79 1.88
C GLU A 139 4.03 14.80 0.78
N GLN A 140 3.98 13.55 1.12
CA GLN A 140 3.46 12.48 0.26
C GLN A 140 2.44 11.64 1.01
N TRP A 141 1.38 11.24 0.31
CA TRP A 141 0.48 10.19 0.79
C TRP A 141 0.59 8.97 -0.11
N ARG A 142 0.81 7.79 0.46
CA ARG A 142 0.80 6.54 -0.29
C ARG A 142 -0.27 5.60 0.23
N THR A 143 -0.94 4.92 -0.69
CA THR A 143 -1.94 3.91 -0.36
C THR A 143 -1.82 2.73 -1.30
N ALA A 144 -2.02 1.53 -0.77
CA ALA A 144 -2.06 0.29 -1.53
C ALA A 144 -3.38 -0.43 -1.23
N MET A 145 -4.19 -0.56 -2.25
CA MET A 145 -5.56 -1.02 -2.21
C MET A 145 -5.75 -2.26 -3.08
N ILE A 146 -6.74 -3.07 -2.75
CA ILE A 146 -7.14 -4.22 -3.56
C ILE A 146 -8.66 -4.24 -3.79
N ASN A 147 -9.08 -5.04 -4.75
CA ASN A 147 -10.49 -5.14 -5.15
C ASN A 147 -11.35 -6.04 -4.25
N THR A 148 -10.86 -6.46 -3.09
CA THR A 148 -11.67 -7.22 -2.11
C THR A 148 -12.14 -6.32 -0.97
N PRO A 149 -13.40 -6.47 -0.50
CA PRO A 149 -13.97 -5.55 0.48
C PRO A 149 -13.36 -5.69 1.88
N VAL A 150 -12.68 -6.79 2.14
CA VAL A 150 -11.96 -7.09 3.39
C VAL A 150 -10.65 -7.80 3.08
N PHE A 151 -9.71 -7.76 4.03
CA PHE A 151 -8.53 -8.61 3.98
C PHE A 151 -8.88 -10.03 4.50
N PRO A 152 -8.32 -11.10 3.94
CA PRO A 152 -8.70 -12.46 4.38
C PRO A 152 -8.22 -12.81 5.78
N ASP A 153 -7.11 -12.23 6.24
CA ASP A 153 -6.48 -12.61 7.50
C ASP A 153 -6.45 -11.44 8.49
N ARG A 154 -6.64 -11.76 9.77
CA ARG A 154 -6.63 -10.74 10.84
C ARG A 154 -5.21 -10.45 11.33
N THR A 155 -4.31 -11.44 11.28
CA THR A 155 -2.96 -11.35 11.83
C THR A 155 -1.91 -11.75 10.81
N LEU A 156 -0.66 -11.36 11.06
CA LEU A 156 0.47 -11.77 10.24
C LEU A 156 0.66 -13.29 10.24
N ASP A 157 0.48 -13.94 11.39
CA ASP A 157 0.54 -15.42 11.51
C ASP A 157 -0.54 -16.10 10.66
N GLY A 158 -1.78 -15.59 10.73
CA GLY A 158 -2.87 -16.10 9.90
C GLY A 158 -2.55 -15.98 8.42
N PHE A 159 -2.03 -14.83 8.00
CA PHE A 159 -1.60 -14.62 6.62
C PHE A 159 -0.47 -15.59 6.21
N TYR A 160 0.54 -15.76 7.05
CA TYR A 160 1.65 -16.68 6.81
C TYR A 160 1.18 -18.13 6.70
N GLU A 161 0.35 -18.61 7.65
CA GLU A 161 -0.23 -19.95 7.61
C GLU A 161 -1.08 -20.17 6.34
N ARG A 162 -1.86 -19.16 5.92
CA ARG A 162 -2.65 -19.24 4.70
C ARG A 162 -1.78 -19.36 3.45
N LEU A 163 -0.67 -18.62 3.37
CA LEU A 163 0.29 -18.77 2.27
C LEU A 163 0.82 -20.21 2.19
N LEU A 164 1.14 -20.82 3.34
CA LEU A 164 1.55 -22.23 3.40
C LEU A 164 0.44 -23.19 2.95
N ALA A 165 -0.78 -22.96 3.41
CA ALA A 165 -1.93 -23.80 3.05
C ALA A 165 -2.29 -23.66 1.55
N SER A 166 -1.98 -22.52 0.94
CA SER A 166 -2.24 -22.24 -0.49
C SER A 166 -1.09 -22.67 -1.42
N LYS A 167 0.03 -23.14 -0.88
CA LYS A 167 1.17 -23.58 -1.70
C LYS A 167 0.75 -24.79 -2.56
N ALA A 168 1.05 -24.71 -3.86
CA ALA A 168 0.78 -25.80 -4.77
C ALA A 168 1.56 -27.07 -4.39
N ASP A 169 0.90 -28.20 -4.45
CA ASP A 169 1.56 -29.49 -4.36
C ASP A 169 2.36 -29.73 -5.64
N PRO A 170 3.67 -30.06 -5.55
CA PRO A 170 4.50 -30.29 -6.72
C PRO A 170 3.99 -31.39 -7.65
N ALA A 171 3.26 -32.39 -7.14
CA ALA A 171 2.74 -33.50 -7.92
C ALA A 171 1.49 -33.12 -8.73
N THR A 172 0.65 -32.22 -8.21
CA THR A 172 -0.63 -31.86 -8.83
C THR A 172 -0.65 -30.46 -9.44
N GLY A 173 0.30 -29.60 -9.08
CA GLY A 173 0.33 -28.18 -9.42
C GLY A 173 -0.80 -27.35 -8.79
N LYS A 174 -1.58 -27.92 -7.86
CA LYS A 174 -2.71 -27.28 -7.19
C LYS A 174 -2.54 -27.30 -5.67
N PRO A 175 -3.10 -26.32 -4.93
CA PRO A 175 -3.14 -26.38 -3.48
C PRO A 175 -3.88 -27.64 -2.99
N ASP A 176 -3.36 -28.21 -1.90
CA ASP A 176 -3.99 -29.32 -1.21
C ASP A 176 -5.27 -28.82 -0.49
N PRO A 177 -6.47 -29.31 -0.84
CA PRO A 177 -7.72 -28.86 -0.25
C PRO A 177 -7.82 -29.18 1.25
N ASP A 178 -7.21 -30.29 1.71
CA ASP A 178 -7.26 -30.71 3.12
C ASP A 178 -6.42 -29.78 4.00
N ARG A 179 -5.27 -29.32 3.51
CA ARG A 179 -4.47 -28.29 4.20
C ARG A 179 -5.24 -26.99 4.37
N MET A 180 -5.93 -26.54 3.32
CA MET A 180 -6.74 -25.32 3.37
C MET A 180 -7.94 -25.51 4.32
N ALA A 181 -8.63 -26.64 4.29
CA ALA A 181 -9.74 -26.94 5.19
C ALA A 181 -9.27 -26.99 6.66
N ALA A 182 -8.14 -27.64 6.95
CA ALA A 182 -7.55 -27.67 8.28
C ALA A 182 -7.11 -26.26 8.76
N PHE A 183 -6.59 -25.41 7.89
CA PHE A 183 -6.28 -24.03 8.21
C PHE A 183 -7.55 -23.24 8.56
N LEU A 184 -8.57 -23.29 7.71
CA LEU A 184 -9.83 -22.53 7.91
C LEU A 184 -10.60 -23.00 9.15
N SER A 185 -10.48 -24.27 9.56
CA SER A 185 -11.09 -24.74 10.80
C SER A 185 -10.49 -24.10 12.07
N ARG A 186 -9.21 -23.70 12.02
CA ARG A 186 -8.52 -23.00 13.11
C ARG A 186 -8.64 -21.47 13.03
N ARG A 187 -9.05 -20.93 11.88
CA ARG A 187 -9.12 -19.48 11.60
C ARG A 187 -10.52 -19.09 11.11
N PRO A 188 -11.53 -19.12 11.99
CA PRO A 188 -12.92 -18.85 11.60
C PRO A 188 -13.12 -17.42 11.06
N GLU A 189 -12.30 -16.44 11.51
CA GLU A 189 -12.29 -15.08 10.97
C GLU A 189 -11.87 -15.06 9.50
N THR A 190 -10.84 -15.83 9.12
CA THR A 190 -10.42 -15.98 7.73
C THR A 190 -11.48 -16.69 6.89
N ALA A 191 -12.11 -17.74 7.44
CA ALA A 191 -13.19 -18.44 6.74
C ALA A 191 -14.37 -17.50 6.44
N ALA A 192 -14.76 -16.65 7.41
CA ALA A 192 -15.81 -15.64 7.24
C ALA A 192 -15.43 -14.58 6.20
N ALA A 193 -14.21 -14.04 6.28
CA ALA A 193 -13.70 -13.05 5.33
C ALA A 193 -13.63 -13.62 3.90
N MET A 194 -13.13 -14.83 3.72
CA MET A 194 -13.10 -15.50 2.41
C MET A 194 -14.50 -15.77 1.87
N ASN A 195 -15.49 -16.05 2.74
CA ASN A 195 -16.87 -16.17 2.31
C ASN A 195 -17.42 -14.85 1.79
N LEU A 196 -17.15 -13.74 2.49
CA LEU A 196 -17.53 -12.40 2.05
C LEU A 196 -16.85 -12.03 0.71
N ILE A 197 -15.57 -12.33 0.55
CA ILE A 197 -14.81 -12.09 -0.69
C ILE A 197 -15.44 -12.86 -1.86
N ARG A 198 -15.84 -14.12 -1.67
CA ARG A 198 -16.52 -14.92 -2.73
C ARG A 198 -17.85 -14.33 -3.17
N GLN A 199 -18.55 -13.59 -2.31
CA GLN A 199 -19.79 -12.88 -2.66
C GLN A 199 -19.55 -11.62 -3.49
N HIS A 200 -18.28 -11.19 -3.61
CA HIS A 200 -17.86 -10.02 -4.40
C HIS A 200 -16.85 -10.46 -5.48
N PRO A 201 -17.30 -11.18 -6.51
CA PRO A 201 -16.40 -11.66 -7.56
C PRO A 201 -15.72 -10.48 -8.28
N PRO A 202 -14.52 -10.68 -8.82
CA PRO A 202 -13.81 -9.64 -9.53
C PRO A 202 -14.61 -9.20 -10.77
N THR A 203 -14.56 -7.92 -11.06
CA THR A 203 -15.16 -7.30 -12.26
C THR A 203 -14.39 -7.69 -13.52
N SER A 204 -14.82 -7.20 -14.71
CA SER A 204 -14.19 -7.53 -15.99
C SER A 204 -12.85 -6.85 -16.24
N GLY A 205 -12.53 -5.75 -15.53
CA GLY A 205 -11.29 -4.97 -15.74
C GLY A 205 -10.77 -4.28 -14.51
N PHE A 206 -9.59 -3.68 -14.62
CA PHE A 206 -9.06 -2.80 -13.58
C PHE A 206 -9.91 -1.54 -13.43
N ASP A 207 -10.35 -0.97 -14.53
CA ASP A 207 -11.04 0.31 -14.65
C ASP A 207 -12.44 0.34 -14.03
N ASN A 208 -13.09 -0.80 -13.93
CA ASN A 208 -14.40 -0.96 -13.30
C ASN A 208 -14.36 -1.74 -11.98
N SER A 209 -13.17 -1.89 -11.40
CA SER A 209 -12.98 -2.48 -10.08
C SER A 209 -13.09 -1.42 -8.99
N THR A 210 -13.82 -1.75 -7.92
CA THR A 210 -13.75 -1.01 -6.66
C THR A 210 -12.48 -1.40 -5.91
N TYR A 211 -11.72 -0.43 -5.39
CA TYR A 211 -10.52 -0.68 -4.61
C TYR A 211 -10.70 -0.22 -3.18
N TYR A 212 -10.31 -1.06 -2.22
CA TYR A 212 -10.48 -0.84 -0.79
C TYR A 212 -9.14 -0.65 -0.10
N GLY A 213 -9.04 0.36 0.76
CA GLY A 213 -7.86 0.62 1.59
C GLY A 213 -7.65 -0.43 2.70
N LEU A 214 -8.70 -1.18 3.03
CA LEU A 214 -8.75 -2.30 3.97
C LEU A 214 -8.59 -1.92 5.43
N ASN A 215 -7.41 -1.41 5.83
CA ASN A 215 -7.10 -0.99 7.19
C ASN A 215 -7.84 0.31 7.55
N ALA A 216 -8.05 0.52 8.83
CA ALA A 216 -8.48 1.80 9.35
C ALA A 216 -7.27 2.74 9.55
N PHE A 217 -7.53 4.04 9.46
CA PHE A 217 -6.60 5.11 9.78
C PHE A 217 -7.28 6.13 10.66
N LEU A 218 -6.51 6.92 11.37
CA LEU A 218 -7.02 7.98 12.24
C LEU A 218 -6.85 9.33 11.52
N CYS A 219 -7.95 10.01 11.27
CA CYS A 219 -7.95 11.33 10.67
C CYS A 219 -8.23 12.38 11.74
N THR A 220 -7.40 13.43 11.79
CA THR A 220 -7.53 14.54 12.75
C THR A 220 -7.81 15.83 12.01
N ASN A 221 -8.93 16.50 12.32
CA ASN A 221 -9.32 17.77 11.73
C ASN A 221 -8.64 18.98 12.41
N ASP A 222 -8.92 20.19 11.93
CA ASP A 222 -8.37 21.46 12.42
C ASP A 222 -8.81 21.83 13.85
N THR A 223 -9.91 21.25 14.36
CA THR A 223 -10.35 21.42 15.74
C THR A 223 -9.74 20.37 16.68
N GLY A 224 -8.87 19.48 16.18
CA GLY A 224 -8.23 18.42 16.95
C GLY A 224 -9.10 17.18 17.17
N VAL A 225 -10.28 17.11 16.53
CA VAL A 225 -11.14 15.91 16.62
C VAL A 225 -10.56 14.82 15.73
N THR A 226 -10.33 13.64 16.31
CA THR A 226 -9.82 12.46 15.64
C THR A 226 -10.92 11.43 15.45
N VAL A 227 -11.09 10.93 14.23
CA VAL A 227 -12.04 9.87 13.86
C VAL A 227 -11.36 8.76 13.08
N PRO A 228 -11.76 7.50 13.27
CA PRO A 228 -11.28 6.41 12.42
C PRO A 228 -11.94 6.48 11.04
N VAL A 229 -11.14 6.23 9.99
CA VAL A 229 -11.58 6.32 8.60
C VAL A 229 -11.08 5.11 7.82
N ARG A 230 -11.90 4.61 6.90
CA ARG A 230 -11.49 3.72 5.80
C ARG A 230 -11.83 4.38 4.49
N TRP A 231 -11.00 4.19 3.46
CA TRP A 231 -11.29 4.74 2.13
C TRP A 231 -11.51 3.65 1.09
N THR A 232 -12.31 4.03 0.11
CA THR A 232 -12.66 3.18 -1.02
C THR A 232 -12.63 4.01 -2.29
N LEU A 233 -12.08 3.47 -3.36
CA LEU A 233 -12.21 4.03 -4.71
C LEU A 233 -13.31 3.29 -5.45
N VAL A 234 -14.38 4.00 -5.77
CA VAL A 234 -15.53 3.47 -6.50
C VAL A 234 -15.43 3.93 -7.97
N PRO A 235 -15.39 3.01 -8.94
CA PRO A 235 -15.26 3.37 -10.34
C PRO A 235 -16.49 4.13 -10.84
N GLU A 236 -16.27 5.11 -11.71
CA GLU A 236 -17.35 5.74 -12.48
C GLU A 236 -17.72 4.91 -13.74
N GLU A 237 -16.87 3.94 -14.07
CA GLU A 237 -17.07 3.04 -15.19
C GLU A 237 -18.13 1.98 -14.89
N PRO A 238 -19.08 1.74 -15.83
CA PRO A 238 -20.07 0.71 -15.66
C PRO A 238 -19.45 -0.70 -15.69
N ALA A 239 -20.13 -1.64 -15.08
CA ALA A 239 -19.80 -3.05 -15.25
C ALA A 239 -19.91 -3.42 -16.74
N ARG A 240 -18.96 -4.22 -17.21
CA ARG A 240 -18.91 -4.74 -18.58
C ARG A 240 -18.74 -6.25 -18.55
N SER A 241 -19.15 -6.92 -19.62
CA SER A 241 -18.79 -8.32 -19.81
C SER A 241 -17.27 -8.44 -19.99
N PRO A 242 -16.63 -9.50 -19.45
CA PRO A 242 -15.24 -9.79 -19.72
C PRO A 242 -14.99 -9.87 -21.23
N GLY A 243 -13.86 -9.32 -21.68
CA GLY A 243 -13.36 -9.55 -23.03
C GLY A 243 -12.93 -11.01 -23.25
N LEU A 244 -12.53 -11.34 -24.46
CA LEU A 244 -11.94 -12.66 -24.74
C LEU A 244 -10.62 -12.80 -23.95
N PRO A 245 -10.41 -13.91 -23.26
CA PRO A 245 -9.27 -14.10 -22.39
C PRO A 245 -7.99 -14.32 -23.19
N GLY A 246 -7.20 -13.26 -23.38
CA GLY A 246 -5.77 -13.36 -23.69
C GLY A 246 -4.96 -13.54 -22.42
N ARG A 247 -3.65 -13.78 -22.55
CA ARG A 247 -2.74 -13.93 -21.41
C ARG A 247 -2.73 -12.68 -20.48
N ASP A 248 -2.72 -11.50 -21.11
CA ASP A 248 -2.56 -10.18 -20.46
C ASP A 248 -3.80 -9.29 -20.70
N TYR A 249 -4.98 -9.89 -20.89
CA TYR A 249 -6.20 -9.22 -21.34
C TYR A 249 -6.66 -8.07 -20.42
N LEU A 250 -6.33 -8.12 -19.13
CA LEU A 250 -6.66 -7.04 -18.18
C LEU A 250 -5.83 -5.79 -18.47
N PHE A 251 -4.56 -5.97 -18.77
CA PHE A 251 -3.64 -4.87 -19.10
C PHE A 251 -3.92 -4.33 -20.50
N ASP A 252 -4.21 -5.21 -21.46
CA ASP A 252 -4.61 -4.82 -22.82
C ASP A 252 -5.89 -3.97 -22.78
N THR A 253 -6.90 -4.43 -22.03
CA THR A 253 -8.17 -3.69 -21.85
C THR A 253 -7.93 -2.36 -21.15
N LEU A 254 -7.10 -2.33 -20.09
CA LEU A 254 -6.74 -1.12 -19.37
C LEU A 254 -6.13 -0.08 -20.32
N THR A 255 -5.13 -0.49 -21.10
CA THR A 255 -4.41 0.35 -22.07
C THR A 255 -5.36 0.87 -23.15
N ALA A 256 -6.15 -0.01 -23.75
CA ALA A 256 -7.14 0.37 -24.77
C ALA A 256 -8.21 1.34 -24.23
N THR A 257 -8.55 1.24 -22.95
CA THR A 257 -9.52 2.16 -22.34
C THR A 257 -8.90 3.52 -22.05
N VAL A 258 -7.71 3.55 -21.41
CA VAL A 258 -7.01 4.81 -21.10
C VAL A 258 -6.64 5.58 -22.36
N SER A 259 -6.31 4.91 -23.47
CA SER A 259 -5.98 5.58 -24.74
C SER A 259 -7.17 6.33 -25.34
N ARG A 260 -8.40 5.98 -24.98
CA ARG A 260 -9.63 6.63 -25.47
C ARG A 260 -10.15 7.70 -24.54
N ARG A 261 -9.99 7.53 -23.22
CA ARG A 261 -10.46 8.44 -22.19
C ARG A 261 -9.79 8.16 -20.84
N PRO A 262 -9.61 9.18 -19.99
CA PRO A 262 -9.14 8.97 -18.64
C PRO A 262 -10.09 8.07 -17.84
N LEU A 263 -9.52 7.25 -16.97
CA LEU A 263 -10.26 6.43 -16.01
C LEU A 263 -10.52 7.23 -14.74
N ARG A 264 -11.66 6.97 -14.08
CA ARG A 264 -12.13 7.80 -12.98
C ARG A 264 -12.68 6.93 -11.85
N TRP A 265 -12.25 7.27 -10.62
CA TRP A 265 -12.79 6.68 -9.38
C TRP A 265 -13.12 7.77 -8.39
N ARG A 266 -14.32 7.73 -7.83
CA ARG A 266 -14.65 8.55 -6.67
C ARG A 266 -13.96 7.99 -5.44
N MET A 267 -13.28 8.85 -4.68
CA MET A 267 -12.69 8.50 -3.38
C MET A 267 -13.70 8.78 -2.28
N LEU A 268 -14.13 7.73 -1.62
CA LEU A 268 -15.10 7.77 -0.53
C LEU A 268 -14.39 7.47 0.78
N LEU A 269 -14.59 8.31 1.80
CA LEU A 269 -14.16 8.06 3.17
C LEU A 269 -15.36 7.56 3.98
N THR A 270 -15.28 6.35 4.51
CA THR A 270 -16.23 5.83 5.50
C THR A 270 -15.73 6.21 6.88
N ILE A 271 -16.55 6.93 7.66
CA ILE A 271 -16.22 7.40 9.00
C ILE A 271 -16.71 6.40 10.02
N GLY A 272 -15.78 5.83 10.78
CA GLY A 272 -16.09 4.90 11.85
C GLY A 272 -16.69 5.61 13.07
N GLN A 273 -17.35 4.83 13.92
CA GLN A 273 -17.94 5.27 15.17
C GLN A 273 -17.34 4.50 16.35
N PRO A 274 -17.52 4.96 17.59
CA PRO A 274 -17.12 4.21 18.77
C PRO A 274 -17.67 2.77 18.73
N GLY A 275 -16.78 1.80 18.92
CA GLY A 275 -17.08 0.37 18.82
C GLY A 275 -16.82 -0.27 17.46
N ASP A 276 -16.54 0.49 16.42
CA ASP A 276 -16.05 -0.08 15.17
C ASP A 276 -14.60 -0.56 15.35
N ARG A 277 -14.33 -1.77 14.86
CA ARG A 277 -12.98 -2.36 14.95
C ARG A 277 -12.03 -1.63 14.01
N THR A 278 -10.96 -1.08 14.57
CA THR A 278 -9.85 -0.44 13.83
C THR A 278 -8.66 -1.36 13.65
N ASP A 279 -8.63 -2.46 14.42
CA ASP A 279 -7.59 -3.48 14.50
C ASP A 279 -7.88 -4.77 13.70
N ASP A 280 -8.94 -4.78 12.88
CA ASP A 280 -9.39 -5.98 12.21
C ASP A 280 -9.88 -5.67 10.78
N ALA A 281 -9.01 -5.91 9.80
CA ALA A 281 -9.31 -5.71 8.38
C ALA A 281 -10.16 -6.83 7.77
N THR A 282 -10.45 -7.92 8.51
CA THR A 282 -11.32 -9.02 8.04
C THR A 282 -12.80 -8.67 8.14
N ARG A 283 -13.14 -7.59 8.86
CA ARG A 283 -14.52 -7.18 9.14
C ARG A 283 -14.84 -5.86 8.45
N PRO A 284 -15.90 -5.81 7.63
CA PRO A 284 -16.41 -4.54 7.15
C PRO A 284 -17.06 -3.77 8.30
N TRP A 285 -17.05 -2.44 8.21
CA TRP A 285 -17.87 -1.62 9.09
C TRP A 285 -19.34 -1.64 8.64
N PRO A 286 -20.29 -1.35 9.53
CA PRO A 286 -21.71 -1.28 9.18
C PRO A 286 -21.97 -0.36 7.99
N PRO A 287 -22.84 -0.74 7.03
CA PRO A 287 -23.11 0.07 5.83
C PRO A 287 -23.85 1.39 6.13
N THR A 288 -24.32 1.56 7.36
CA THR A 288 -24.99 2.79 7.84
C THR A 288 -24.01 3.88 8.28
N ARG A 289 -22.69 3.63 8.19
CA ARG A 289 -21.70 4.64 8.54
C ARG A 289 -21.74 5.80 7.56
N GLN A 290 -21.45 7.00 8.07
CA GLN A 290 -21.33 8.18 7.22
C GLN A 290 -20.24 7.98 6.19
N VAL A 291 -20.52 8.38 4.96
CA VAL A 291 -19.60 8.35 3.83
C VAL A 291 -19.45 9.75 3.28
N LEU A 292 -18.20 10.20 3.13
CA LEU A 292 -17.86 11.46 2.48
C LEU A 292 -17.25 11.20 1.11
N ASP A 293 -17.76 11.84 0.08
CA ASP A 293 -17.10 11.93 -1.23
C ASP A 293 -16.07 13.06 -1.20
N VAL A 294 -14.79 12.68 -1.16
CA VAL A 294 -13.69 13.63 -0.97
C VAL A 294 -13.01 14.02 -2.27
N GLY A 295 -13.40 13.42 -3.39
CA GLY A 295 -12.85 13.76 -4.70
C GLY A 295 -12.80 12.60 -5.68
N THR A 296 -12.18 12.85 -6.82
CA THR A 296 -12.04 11.89 -7.91
C THR A 296 -10.56 11.68 -8.25
N VAL A 297 -10.12 10.42 -8.24
CA VAL A 297 -8.85 9.98 -8.82
C VAL A 297 -9.05 9.81 -10.32
N ILE A 298 -8.25 10.46 -11.11
CA ILE A 298 -8.23 10.38 -12.57
C ILE A 298 -6.89 9.79 -13.01
N ILE A 299 -6.92 8.71 -13.77
CA ILE A 299 -5.74 8.11 -14.41
C ILE A 299 -5.86 8.40 -15.91
N ASP A 300 -4.88 9.12 -16.45
CA ASP A 300 -4.87 9.59 -17.84
C ASP A 300 -3.79 8.94 -18.70
N ALA A 301 -2.85 8.20 -18.09
CA ALA A 301 -1.89 7.40 -18.84
C ALA A 301 -1.49 6.12 -18.07
N VAL A 302 -1.16 5.08 -18.83
CA VAL A 302 -0.47 3.87 -18.38
C VAL A 302 0.80 3.69 -19.20
N ARG A 303 1.83 3.09 -18.58
CA ARG A 303 3.14 2.86 -19.17
C ARG A 303 3.69 1.52 -18.69
N THR A 304 4.50 0.90 -19.51
CA THR A 304 5.35 -0.22 -19.12
C THR A 304 6.21 0.16 -17.92
N GLU A 305 6.36 -0.74 -16.95
CA GLU A 305 7.24 -0.50 -15.81
C GLU A 305 8.69 -0.37 -16.23
N ALA A 306 9.29 0.76 -15.93
CA ALA A 306 10.65 1.14 -16.29
C ALA A 306 11.29 1.94 -15.13
N PRO A 307 12.62 2.18 -15.16
CA PRO A 307 13.26 3.10 -14.24
C PRO A 307 12.56 4.47 -14.21
N HIS A 308 12.51 5.07 -13.04
CA HIS A 308 11.92 6.39 -12.78
C HIS A 308 10.39 6.49 -12.90
N ASN A 309 9.67 5.36 -12.95
CA ASN A 309 8.21 5.35 -12.83
C ASN A 309 7.75 4.54 -11.60
N ALA A 310 6.50 4.08 -11.57
CA ALA A 310 5.95 3.32 -10.44
C ALA A 310 6.74 2.06 -10.08
N ARG A 311 7.60 1.56 -10.98
CA ARG A 311 8.53 0.47 -10.70
C ARG A 311 9.43 0.78 -9.51
N ASP A 312 9.95 2.01 -9.43
CA ASP A 312 10.91 2.42 -8.41
C ASP A 312 10.25 2.98 -7.14
N LEU A 313 8.91 3.02 -7.09
CA LEU A 313 8.18 3.44 -5.92
C LEU A 313 7.89 2.27 -4.97
N ASN A 314 8.00 2.54 -3.66
CA ASN A 314 7.44 1.71 -2.61
C ASN A 314 6.08 2.30 -2.19
N PHE A 315 4.97 1.58 -2.46
CA PHE A 315 3.63 2.03 -2.06
C PHE A 315 3.34 1.66 -0.60
N ASP A 316 4.24 2.03 0.29
CA ASP A 316 4.13 1.80 1.73
C ASP A 316 2.92 2.55 2.30
N PRO A 317 1.94 1.85 2.90
CA PRO A 317 0.72 2.47 3.42
C PRO A 317 0.95 3.35 4.66
N LEU A 318 2.15 3.39 5.21
CA LEU A 318 2.52 4.27 6.34
C LEU A 318 3.25 5.54 5.90
N ILE A 319 3.42 5.79 4.61
CA ILE A 319 3.79 7.11 4.12
C ILE A 319 2.52 7.96 4.11
N LEU A 320 2.30 8.68 5.19
CA LEU A 320 1.08 9.42 5.51
C LEU A 320 1.36 10.91 5.67
N PRO A 321 0.49 11.80 5.19
CA PRO A 321 0.62 13.24 5.43
C PRO A 321 0.13 13.60 6.84
N THR A 322 0.54 14.77 7.30
CA THR A 322 0.01 15.38 8.53
C THR A 322 -1.53 15.39 8.51
N GLY A 323 -2.15 14.97 9.61
CA GLY A 323 -3.61 14.84 9.74
C GLY A 323 -4.14 13.45 9.42
N ILE A 324 -3.30 12.49 9.02
CA ILE A 324 -3.61 11.06 8.90
C ILE A 324 -2.58 10.27 9.69
N ALA A 325 -3.02 9.36 10.56
CA ALA A 325 -2.16 8.48 11.35
C ALA A 325 -2.62 7.01 11.19
N PRO A 326 -1.73 6.03 11.44
CA PRO A 326 -2.12 4.63 11.46
C PRO A 326 -3.09 4.34 12.60
N SER A 327 -3.95 3.33 12.42
CA SER A 327 -4.71 2.74 13.52
C SER A 327 -3.86 1.73 14.30
N ASP A 328 -4.49 1.05 15.23
CA ASP A 328 -3.94 -0.05 16.04
C ASP A 328 -3.96 -1.42 15.31
N ASP A 329 -4.22 -1.45 14.00
CA ASP A 329 -4.21 -2.67 13.21
C ASP A 329 -2.79 -3.24 13.09
N PRO A 330 -2.53 -4.45 13.67
CA PRO A 330 -1.19 -5.04 13.64
C PRO A 330 -0.72 -5.38 12.22
N LEU A 331 -1.64 -5.60 11.27
CA LEU A 331 -1.29 -5.83 9.88
C LEU A 331 -0.75 -4.58 9.20
N LEU A 332 -1.13 -3.40 9.65
CA LEU A 332 -0.71 -2.15 9.01
C LEU A 332 0.81 -1.92 9.15
N SER A 333 1.34 -2.09 10.38
CA SER A 333 2.79 -2.04 10.63
C SER A 333 3.53 -3.17 9.93
N ALA A 334 2.98 -4.40 9.96
CA ALA A 334 3.56 -5.54 9.30
C ALA A 334 3.63 -5.35 7.78
N ARG A 335 2.58 -4.79 7.18
CA ARG A 335 2.56 -4.44 5.75
C ARG A 335 3.72 -3.50 5.40
N SER A 336 3.86 -2.38 6.11
CA SER A 336 4.93 -1.39 5.88
C SER A 336 6.31 -2.05 5.92
N ALA A 337 6.57 -2.87 6.94
CA ALA A 337 7.85 -3.56 7.09
C ALA A 337 8.14 -4.52 5.92
N VAL A 338 7.15 -5.29 5.47
CA VAL A 338 7.27 -6.22 4.31
C VAL A 338 7.43 -5.47 2.98
N TYR A 339 6.74 -4.34 2.81
CA TYR A 339 6.90 -3.46 1.65
C TYR A 339 8.33 -2.93 1.56
N THR A 340 8.90 -2.51 2.71
CA THR A 340 10.28 -2.03 2.80
C THR A 340 11.28 -3.15 2.49
N GLU A 341 11.11 -4.33 3.06
CA GLU A 341 11.97 -5.48 2.81
C GLU A 341 11.96 -5.89 1.33
N SER A 342 10.77 -6.04 0.74
CA SER A 342 10.61 -6.35 -0.67
C SER A 342 11.20 -5.27 -1.58
N PHE A 343 11.10 -4.00 -1.19
CA PHE A 343 11.70 -2.89 -1.94
C PHE A 343 13.23 -2.91 -1.87
N THR A 344 13.79 -3.14 -0.69
CA THR A 344 15.24 -3.21 -0.45
C THR A 344 15.86 -4.33 -1.27
N ARG A 345 15.28 -5.55 -1.24
CA ARG A 345 15.77 -6.69 -2.02
C ARG A 345 15.80 -6.36 -3.52
N ARG A 346 14.65 -5.99 -4.09
CA ARG A 346 14.56 -5.72 -5.54
C ARG A 346 15.35 -4.50 -6.00
N SER A 347 15.70 -3.59 -5.10
CA SER A 347 16.54 -2.43 -5.42
C SER A 347 17.99 -2.82 -5.63
N GLY A 348 18.47 -3.85 -4.93
CA GLY A 348 19.82 -4.41 -5.07
C GLY A 348 19.97 -5.45 -6.19
N GLU A 349 18.87 -5.87 -6.84
CA GLU A 349 18.88 -6.91 -7.85
C GLU A 349 18.97 -6.36 -9.27
N PRO A 350 19.36 -7.20 -10.25
CA PRO A 350 19.28 -6.86 -11.67
C PRO A 350 17.87 -6.38 -12.04
N LYS A 351 17.81 -5.34 -12.88
CA LYS A 351 16.54 -4.76 -13.32
C LYS A 351 16.00 -5.52 -14.53
N THR A 352 15.43 -6.69 -14.30
CA THR A 352 14.76 -7.46 -15.36
C THR A 352 13.68 -6.61 -16.02
N PRO A 353 13.58 -6.57 -17.36
CA PRO A 353 12.51 -5.85 -18.06
C PRO A 353 11.12 -6.29 -17.61
N ALA A 354 10.15 -5.38 -17.63
CA ALA A 354 8.75 -5.71 -17.36
C ALA A 354 8.25 -6.74 -18.39
N LEU A 355 7.44 -7.69 -17.93
CA LEU A 355 6.85 -8.70 -18.81
C LEU A 355 5.56 -8.24 -19.50
N VAL A 356 4.94 -7.19 -18.97
CA VAL A 356 3.77 -6.54 -19.59
C VAL A 356 4.27 -5.28 -20.28
N ASP A 357 4.24 -5.29 -21.61
CA ASP A 357 4.56 -4.14 -22.45
C ASP A 357 3.24 -3.51 -22.93
N VAL A 358 3.01 -2.26 -22.52
CA VAL A 358 1.83 -1.48 -22.90
C VAL A 358 2.19 -0.28 -23.79
N ASP A 359 3.47 -0.01 -24.00
CA ASP A 359 3.94 1.12 -24.81
C ASP A 359 3.91 0.78 -26.31
N GLY A 360 4.09 -0.51 -26.67
CA GLY A 360 4.03 -0.99 -28.05
C GLY A 360 2.64 -0.99 -28.70
N VAL A 361 1.58 -0.85 -27.93
CA VAL A 361 0.18 -0.85 -28.44
C VAL A 361 -0.17 0.43 -29.21
N ARG A 362 0.72 1.44 -29.27
CA ARG A 362 0.45 2.75 -29.89
C ARG A 362 0.81 2.87 -31.36
N ASP A 363 1.63 1.96 -31.91
CA ASP A 363 2.20 2.13 -33.26
C ASP A 363 1.33 1.55 -34.41
N ASP A 364 0.20 0.90 -34.13
CA ASP A 364 -0.65 0.29 -35.16
C ASP A 364 -1.91 1.13 -35.51
N ARG A 365 -1.79 2.48 -35.53
CA ARG A 365 -2.87 3.36 -36.01
C ARG A 365 -2.39 4.43 -36.96
#